data_b61dd652d7b40a8e15d6fb2240a06628
#
_entry.id   b61dd652d7b40a8e15d6fb2240a06628
#
_cell.length_a   1.000
_cell.length_b   1.000
_cell.length_c   1.000
_cell.angle_alpha   90.00
_cell.angle_beta   90.00
_cell.angle_gamma   90.00
#
_symmetry.space_group_name_H-M   'P 1'
#
loop_
_entity.id
_entity.type
_entity.pdbx_description
1 polymer ?
#
loop_
_entity_poly.entity_id
_entity_poly.type
_entity_poly.pdbx_seq_one_letter_code
_entity_poly.pdbx_strand_id
1 'polypeptide(L)'
;MLLGTNEKSELLKKGKKMKLAIFQTAPVLLDMKANLEDIINKIKKAREEDIDLVIFPELALTGYFVGKNYHKVALKLDSEEIKRLVKVTRGTAAVIGFIEESRSMNFYNSALVAVDGEISYTYRKINLPNYGVFEERKIFSMGKKIPTFRYMGFNIAVFICNDLWHPSLPYLGVVQKADVFITIFNSSQGSMGNEFSNIESWEL
;
A
#
# COMPACT_ATOMS: atom_id res chain seq x y z
N MET A 1 -25.78 16.36 20.61
CA MET A 1 -25.13 16.70 21.88
C MET A 1 -23.68 17.09 21.57
N LEU A 2 -23.37 18.36 21.61
CA LEU A 2 -22.01 18.86 21.35
C LEU A 2 -21.19 18.60 22.62
N LEU A 3 -20.12 17.84 22.50
CA LEU A 3 -19.17 17.64 23.59
C LEU A 3 -18.55 19.00 23.99
N GLY A 4 -18.48 19.27 25.28
CA GLY A 4 -17.91 20.49 25.81
C GLY A 4 -16.43 20.63 25.46
N THR A 5 -15.93 21.87 25.40
CA THR A 5 -14.55 22.18 25.00
C THR A 5 -13.48 21.48 25.84
N ASN A 6 -13.76 21.15 27.11
CA ASN A 6 -12.85 20.41 28.00
C ASN A 6 -12.74 18.93 27.66
N GLU A 7 -13.84 18.26 27.28
CA GLU A 7 -13.81 16.84 26.86
C GLU A 7 -13.07 16.66 25.53
N LYS A 8 -13.21 17.61 24.58
CA LYS A 8 -12.42 17.62 23.35
C LYS A 8 -10.92 17.75 23.63
N SER A 9 -10.53 18.59 24.60
CA SER A 9 -9.12 18.80 24.94
C SER A 9 -8.52 17.57 25.68
N GLU A 10 -9.30 16.81 26.44
CA GLU A 10 -8.83 15.56 27.08
C GLU A 10 -8.75 14.39 26.09
N LEU A 11 -9.67 14.29 25.13
CA LEU A 11 -9.58 13.33 24.04
C LEU A 11 -8.36 13.57 23.15
N LEU A 12 -8.00 14.83 22.92
CA LEU A 12 -6.79 15.21 22.19
C LEU A 12 -5.51 14.99 23.02
N LYS A 13 -5.55 15.09 24.35
CA LYS A 13 -4.43 14.85 25.24
C LYS A 13 -4.12 13.36 25.47
N LYS A 14 -5.09 12.46 25.27
CA LYS A 14 -4.88 11.00 25.19
C LYS A 14 -4.59 10.53 23.77
N GLY A 15 -4.07 11.41 22.90
CA GLY A 15 -3.85 11.15 21.50
C GLY A 15 -2.95 9.93 21.29
N LYS A 16 -3.50 8.88 20.68
CA LYS A 16 -2.74 7.77 20.14
C LYS A 16 -1.67 8.33 19.22
N LYS A 17 -0.43 7.91 19.37
CA LYS A 17 0.67 8.30 18.52
C LYS A 17 1.18 7.06 17.80
N MET A 18 1.42 7.16 16.51
CA MET A 18 2.02 6.13 15.69
C MET A 18 3.10 6.80 14.83
N LYS A 19 4.33 6.31 14.96
CA LYS A 19 5.46 6.76 14.14
C LYS A 19 5.41 6.06 12.78
N LEU A 20 5.40 6.83 11.71
CA LEU A 20 5.35 6.34 10.34
C LEU A 20 6.68 6.60 9.63
N ALA A 21 7.14 5.64 8.84
CA ALA A 21 8.16 5.86 7.82
C ALA A 21 7.55 5.60 6.43
N ILE A 22 7.59 6.60 5.57
CA ILE A 22 7.17 6.50 4.17
C ILE A 22 8.43 6.47 3.31
N PHE A 23 8.66 5.34 2.64
CA PHE A 23 9.80 5.18 1.76
C PHE A 23 9.40 5.47 0.31
N GLN A 24 9.90 6.56 -0.24
CA GLN A 24 9.89 6.79 -1.68
C GLN A 24 11.05 6.02 -2.30
N THR A 25 10.77 4.86 -2.90
CA THR A 25 11.78 3.99 -3.48
C THR A 25 11.74 4.05 -5.01
N ALA A 26 12.87 3.81 -5.64
CA ALA A 26 12.99 3.58 -7.08
C ALA A 26 13.31 2.09 -7.31
N PRO A 27 12.31 1.20 -7.37
CA PRO A 27 12.55 -0.22 -7.54
C PRO A 27 13.21 -0.51 -8.89
N VAL A 28 14.16 -1.44 -8.89
CA VAL A 28 14.76 -1.93 -10.13
C VAL A 28 13.71 -2.75 -10.87
N LEU A 29 13.38 -2.34 -12.09
CA LEU A 29 12.33 -2.98 -12.88
C LEU A 29 12.64 -4.48 -13.10
N LEU A 30 11.69 -5.34 -12.74
CA LEU A 30 11.75 -6.80 -12.84
C LEU A 30 12.83 -7.48 -11.97
N ASP A 31 13.61 -6.74 -11.19
CA ASP A 31 14.56 -7.33 -10.25
C ASP A 31 13.93 -7.47 -8.85
N MET A 32 13.00 -8.42 -8.75
CA MET A 32 12.28 -8.71 -7.51
C MET A 32 13.25 -9.05 -6.36
N LYS A 33 14.38 -9.73 -6.65
CA LYS A 33 15.35 -10.11 -5.62
C LYS A 33 16.05 -8.90 -5.00
N ALA A 34 16.56 -7.98 -5.81
CA ALA A 34 17.19 -6.76 -5.33
C ALA A 34 16.19 -5.89 -4.56
N ASN A 35 14.98 -5.71 -5.09
CA ASN A 35 13.94 -4.95 -4.44
C ASN A 35 13.50 -5.55 -3.09
N LEU A 36 13.41 -6.87 -3.00
CA LEU A 36 13.09 -7.60 -1.78
C LEU A 36 14.13 -7.33 -0.67
N GLU A 37 15.43 -7.45 -1.00
CA GLU A 37 16.51 -7.19 -0.03
C GLU A 37 16.52 -5.72 0.41
N ASP A 38 16.30 -4.78 -0.50
CA ASP A 38 16.21 -3.35 -0.19
C ASP A 38 15.05 -3.07 0.80
N ILE A 39 13.86 -3.63 0.53
CA ILE A 39 12.69 -3.48 1.40
C ILE A 39 12.98 -4.10 2.78
N ILE A 40 13.53 -5.32 2.84
CA ILE A 40 13.88 -5.98 4.10
C ILE A 40 14.85 -5.12 4.93
N ASN A 41 15.88 -4.56 4.28
CA ASN A 41 16.87 -3.73 4.97
C ASN A 41 16.25 -2.42 5.50
N LYS A 42 15.35 -1.80 4.74
CA LYS A 42 14.60 -0.60 5.16
C LYS A 42 13.69 -0.89 6.35
N ILE A 43 12.98 -2.03 6.36
CA ILE A 43 12.15 -2.45 7.50
C ILE A 43 13.01 -2.68 8.75
N LYS A 44 14.17 -3.35 8.63
CA LYS A 44 15.10 -3.55 9.75
C LYS A 44 15.57 -2.23 10.34
N LYS A 45 16.00 -1.30 9.46
CA LYS A 45 16.44 0.04 9.89
C LYS A 45 15.32 0.81 10.57
N ALA A 46 14.13 0.82 10.00
CA ALA A 46 12.97 1.50 10.59
C ALA A 46 12.64 0.94 11.99
N ARG A 47 12.74 -0.37 12.18
CA ARG A 47 12.55 -0.99 13.49
C ARG A 47 13.62 -0.57 14.52
N GLU A 48 14.88 -0.41 14.10
CA GLU A 48 15.97 0.10 14.94
C GLU A 48 15.73 1.56 15.39
N GLU A 49 14.93 2.31 14.60
CA GLU A 49 14.53 3.70 14.87
C GLU A 49 13.17 3.81 15.59
N ASP A 50 12.64 2.69 16.12
CA ASP A 50 11.33 2.60 16.79
C ASP A 50 10.18 3.14 15.91
N ILE A 51 10.19 2.80 14.61
CA ILE A 51 9.10 3.10 13.69
C ILE A 51 8.01 2.03 13.82
N ASP A 52 6.79 2.49 14.05
CA ASP A 52 5.64 1.61 14.25
C ASP A 52 5.11 1.02 12.94
N LEU A 53 5.06 1.83 11.87
CA LEU A 53 4.51 1.40 10.58
C LEU A 53 5.34 1.94 9.42
N VAL A 54 5.73 1.04 8.54
CA VAL A 54 6.53 1.33 7.33
C VAL A 54 5.66 1.22 6.09
N ILE A 55 5.72 2.20 5.19
CA ILE A 55 4.89 2.25 3.99
C ILE A 55 5.79 2.32 2.75
N PHE A 56 5.60 1.37 1.83
CA PHE A 56 6.28 1.30 0.54
C PHE A 56 5.33 1.60 -0.61
N PRO A 57 5.83 2.03 -1.77
CA PRO A 57 5.02 2.37 -2.93
C PRO A 57 4.23 1.19 -3.51
N GLU A 58 3.29 1.53 -4.39
CA GLU A 58 2.64 0.59 -5.31
C GLU A 58 3.68 -0.15 -6.13
N LEU A 59 3.56 -1.49 -6.23
CA LEU A 59 4.46 -2.38 -6.97
C LEU A 59 5.95 -2.22 -6.60
N ALA A 60 6.23 -1.92 -5.33
CA ALA A 60 7.59 -1.70 -4.82
C ALA A 60 8.52 -2.90 -5.02
N LEU A 61 7.98 -4.14 -5.08
CA LEU A 61 8.79 -5.35 -5.29
C LEU A 61 9.20 -5.57 -6.75
N THR A 62 8.52 -4.95 -7.73
CA THR A 62 8.69 -5.30 -9.14
C THR A 62 8.99 -4.13 -10.05
N GLY A 63 8.69 -2.91 -9.59
CA GLY A 63 8.50 -1.75 -10.44
C GLY A 63 7.15 -1.82 -11.19
N TYR A 64 6.72 -0.70 -11.78
CA TYR A 64 5.38 -0.57 -12.35
C TYR A 64 5.27 -1.14 -13.78
N PHE A 65 6.21 -0.82 -14.66
CA PHE A 65 6.13 -1.14 -16.09
C PHE A 65 6.66 -2.55 -16.44
N VAL A 66 6.12 -3.57 -15.80
CA VAL A 66 6.57 -4.98 -16.00
C VAL A 66 6.13 -5.59 -17.34
N GLY A 67 5.14 -4.98 -18.01
CA GLY A 67 4.61 -5.45 -19.29
C GLY A 67 4.23 -6.93 -19.26
N LYS A 68 4.56 -7.67 -20.31
CA LYS A 68 4.25 -9.11 -20.44
C LYS A 68 5.01 -10.00 -19.43
N ASN A 69 5.98 -9.45 -18.69
CA ASN A 69 6.79 -10.24 -17.74
C ASN A 69 6.18 -10.29 -16.32
N TYR A 70 5.00 -9.74 -16.10
CA TYR A 70 4.33 -9.72 -14.79
C TYR A 70 4.27 -11.09 -14.11
N HIS A 71 4.04 -12.15 -14.87
CA HIS A 71 3.96 -13.52 -14.36
C HIS A 71 5.29 -14.07 -13.82
N LYS A 72 6.44 -13.48 -14.22
CA LYS A 72 7.78 -13.90 -13.75
C LYS A 72 8.14 -13.33 -12.40
N VAL A 73 7.47 -12.24 -12.00
CA VAL A 73 7.76 -11.48 -10.77
C VAL A 73 6.57 -11.44 -9.81
N ALA A 74 5.47 -12.10 -10.17
CA ALA A 74 4.31 -12.26 -9.30
C ALA A 74 4.61 -13.26 -8.19
N LEU A 75 4.10 -12.99 -6.99
CA LEU A 75 4.31 -13.81 -5.80
C LEU A 75 3.00 -14.34 -5.25
N LYS A 76 3.01 -15.59 -4.82
CA LYS A 76 1.94 -16.17 -4.00
C LYS A 76 2.13 -15.79 -2.56
N LEU A 77 1.03 -15.65 -1.82
CA LEU A 77 1.09 -15.28 -0.39
C LEU A 77 1.84 -16.29 0.48
N ASP A 78 1.96 -17.52 0.04
CA ASP A 78 2.70 -18.59 0.70
C ASP A 78 4.12 -18.81 0.17
N SER A 79 4.61 -17.92 -0.73
CA SER A 79 5.99 -17.96 -1.24
C SER A 79 7.03 -17.64 -0.17
N GLU A 80 8.26 -18.07 -0.36
CA GLU A 80 9.35 -17.82 0.59
C GLU A 80 9.70 -16.33 0.69
N GLU A 81 9.56 -15.58 -0.41
CA GLU A 81 9.78 -14.14 -0.46
C GLU A 81 8.78 -13.41 0.45
N ILE A 82 7.49 -13.74 0.35
CA ILE A 82 6.45 -13.15 1.21
C ILE A 82 6.67 -13.56 2.66
N LYS A 83 7.01 -14.81 2.96
CA LYS A 83 7.33 -15.26 4.32
C LYS A 83 8.52 -14.48 4.91
N ARG A 84 9.55 -14.21 4.11
CA ARG A 84 10.70 -13.39 4.56
C ARG A 84 10.28 -11.96 4.87
N LEU A 85 9.48 -11.33 4.01
CA LEU A 85 8.92 -9.98 4.24
C LEU A 85 8.06 -9.94 5.50
N VAL A 86 7.18 -10.90 5.67
CA VAL A 86 6.32 -10.97 6.85
C VAL A 86 7.16 -11.17 8.13
N LYS A 87 8.12 -12.08 8.11
CA LYS A 87 8.97 -12.36 9.27
C LYS A 87 9.75 -11.12 9.75
N VAL A 88 10.20 -10.26 8.83
CA VAL A 88 11.00 -9.08 9.22
C VAL A 88 10.15 -7.99 9.90
N THR A 89 8.81 -8.03 9.78
CA THR A 89 7.90 -7.07 10.44
C THR A 89 7.65 -7.36 11.91
N ARG A 90 8.32 -8.32 12.53
CA ARG A 90 8.22 -8.55 13.97
C ARG A 90 8.64 -7.31 14.75
N GLY A 91 7.75 -6.80 15.61
CA GLY A 91 7.91 -5.56 16.37
C GLY A 91 7.58 -4.28 15.57
N THR A 92 7.02 -4.38 14.36
CA THR A 92 6.57 -3.26 13.55
C THR A 92 5.45 -3.71 12.59
N ALA A 93 4.90 -2.80 11.79
CA ALA A 93 4.00 -3.14 10.71
C ALA A 93 4.54 -2.63 9.36
N ALA A 94 4.11 -3.22 8.24
CA ALA A 94 4.48 -2.76 6.91
C ALA A 94 3.31 -2.86 5.92
N VAL A 95 3.25 -1.88 5.01
CA VAL A 95 2.39 -1.90 3.81
C VAL A 95 3.30 -1.91 2.59
N ILE A 96 3.21 -2.96 1.76
CA ILE A 96 4.16 -3.23 0.67
C ILE A 96 3.41 -3.54 -0.61
N GLY A 97 3.64 -2.75 -1.67
CA GLY A 97 3.06 -3.00 -3.00
C GLY A 97 3.77 -4.11 -3.76
N PHE A 98 2.99 -5.04 -4.34
CA PHE A 98 3.54 -6.16 -5.10
C PHE A 98 2.53 -6.72 -6.13
N ILE A 99 3.00 -7.55 -7.06
CA ILE A 99 2.14 -8.33 -7.94
C ILE A 99 1.82 -9.64 -7.25
N GLU A 100 0.53 -9.84 -6.93
CA GLU A 100 0.05 -11.07 -6.32
C GLU A 100 -0.41 -12.07 -7.38
N GLU A 101 0.06 -13.33 -7.30
CA GLU A 101 -0.53 -14.47 -7.99
C GLU A 101 -1.45 -15.22 -7.02
N SER A 102 -2.74 -15.32 -7.34
CA SER A 102 -3.68 -16.10 -6.54
C SER A 102 -3.58 -17.60 -6.85
N ARG A 103 -4.17 -18.43 -5.97
CA ARG A 103 -4.27 -19.89 -6.19
C ARG A 103 -5.01 -20.27 -7.48
N SER A 104 -5.90 -19.39 -7.96
CA SER A 104 -6.66 -19.58 -9.21
C SER A 104 -5.95 -18.95 -10.42
N MET A 105 -4.66 -18.68 -10.32
CA MET A 105 -3.83 -18.10 -11.38
C MET A 105 -4.30 -16.73 -11.90
N ASN A 106 -5.02 -15.97 -11.08
CA ASN A 106 -5.30 -14.57 -11.35
C ASN A 106 -4.19 -13.70 -10.74
N PHE A 107 -3.84 -12.63 -11.44
CA PHE A 107 -2.84 -11.67 -11.00
C PHE A 107 -3.52 -10.40 -10.49
N TYR A 108 -2.97 -9.79 -9.44
CA TYR A 108 -3.52 -8.59 -8.85
C TYR A 108 -2.39 -7.59 -8.54
N ASN A 109 -2.69 -6.31 -8.73
CA ASN A 109 -1.92 -5.24 -8.12
C ASN A 109 -2.36 -5.15 -6.65
N SER A 110 -1.47 -5.53 -5.74
CA SER A 110 -1.82 -5.78 -4.34
C SER A 110 -0.93 -5.02 -3.37
N ALA A 111 -1.49 -4.70 -2.20
CA ALA A 111 -0.77 -4.22 -1.03
C ALA A 111 -0.82 -5.29 0.06
N LEU A 112 0.34 -5.85 0.40
CA LEU A 112 0.53 -6.71 1.55
C LEU A 112 0.53 -5.85 2.82
N VAL A 113 -0.33 -6.17 3.77
CA VAL A 113 -0.30 -5.60 5.11
C VAL A 113 0.18 -6.67 6.08
N ALA A 114 1.39 -6.51 6.57
CA ALA A 114 2.00 -7.40 7.55
C ALA A 114 2.18 -6.66 8.89
N VAL A 115 1.83 -7.31 9.98
CA VAL A 115 1.88 -6.76 11.33
C VAL A 115 2.52 -7.79 12.25
N ASP A 116 3.57 -7.41 12.95
CA ASP A 116 4.23 -8.23 13.97
C ASP A 116 4.58 -9.66 13.51
N GLY A 117 5.01 -9.80 12.27
CA GLY A 117 5.44 -11.08 11.71
C GLY A 117 4.31 -11.95 11.14
N GLU A 118 3.12 -11.40 10.98
CA GLU A 118 1.96 -12.08 10.39
C GLU A 118 1.30 -11.25 9.27
N ILE A 119 0.66 -11.92 8.32
CA ILE A 119 -0.17 -11.24 7.30
C ILE A 119 -1.48 -10.84 7.96
N SER A 120 -1.70 -9.54 8.14
CA SER A 120 -2.99 -9.02 8.60
C SER A 120 -4.05 -9.16 7.50
N TYR A 121 -3.74 -8.69 6.31
CA TYR A 121 -4.52 -8.94 5.08
C TYR A 121 -3.74 -8.50 3.84
N THR A 122 -4.34 -8.77 2.66
CA THR A 122 -3.86 -8.27 1.38
C THR A 122 -4.98 -7.49 0.70
N TYR A 123 -4.73 -6.21 0.42
CA TYR A 123 -5.63 -5.39 -0.39
C TYR A 123 -5.31 -5.59 -1.87
N ARG A 124 -6.32 -5.79 -2.69
CA ARG A 124 -6.21 -5.89 -4.15
C ARG A 124 -6.87 -4.68 -4.78
N LYS A 125 -6.13 -3.97 -5.62
CA LYS A 125 -6.62 -2.78 -6.32
C LYS A 125 -7.94 -3.05 -7.03
N ILE A 126 -8.91 -2.16 -6.83
CA ILE A 126 -10.26 -2.29 -7.38
C ILE A 126 -10.38 -1.53 -8.69
N ASN A 127 -9.93 -0.27 -8.73
CA ASN A 127 -10.01 0.58 -9.90
C ASN A 127 -8.72 0.54 -10.71
N LEU A 128 -8.67 -0.36 -11.68
CA LEU A 128 -7.53 -0.58 -12.55
C LEU A 128 -7.56 0.44 -13.70
N PRO A 129 -6.64 1.42 -13.78
CA PRO A 129 -6.58 2.36 -14.88
C PRO A 129 -6.24 1.65 -16.21
N ASN A 130 -6.91 2.07 -17.27
CA ASN A 130 -6.68 1.55 -18.62
C ASN A 130 -6.82 2.69 -19.63
N TYR A 131 -6.06 3.75 -19.39
CA TYR A 131 -6.00 4.97 -20.20
C TYR A 131 -4.57 5.51 -20.24
N GLY A 132 -4.22 6.29 -21.25
CA GLY A 132 -2.88 6.82 -21.45
C GLY A 132 -1.84 5.70 -21.49
N VAL A 133 -0.87 5.75 -20.58
CA VAL A 133 0.21 4.74 -20.45
C VAL A 133 -0.18 3.55 -19.59
N PHE A 134 -1.36 3.58 -18.97
CA PHE A 134 -1.81 2.55 -18.04
C PHE A 134 -2.57 1.43 -18.78
N GLU A 135 -2.15 0.20 -18.56
CA GLU A 135 -2.75 -1.01 -19.15
C GLU A 135 -3.10 -2.06 -18.09
N GLU A 136 -3.44 -1.62 -16.87
CA GLU A 136 -3.61 -2.53 -15.73
C GLU A 136 -4.70 -3.59 -15.95
N ARG A 137 -5.81 -3.23 -16.64
CA ARG A 137 -6.89 -4.19 -16.94
C ARG A 137 -6.48 -5.31 -17.88
N LYS A 138 -5.38 -5.17 -18.61
CA LYS A 138 -4.84 -6.23 -19.47
C LYS A 138 -4.06 -7.27 -18.68
N ILE A 139 -3.61 -6.89 -17.48
CA ILE A 139 -2.68 -7.68 -16.65
C ILE A 139 -3.38 -8.17 -15.38
N PHE A 140 -4.11 -7.30 -14.70
CA PHE A 140 -4.62 -7.56 -13.37
C PHE A 140 -6.13 -7.77 -13.32
N SER A 141 -6.55 -8.64 -12.42
CA SER A 141 -7.93 -8.80 -12.02
C SER A 141 -8.30 -7.76 -10.95
N MET A 142 -9.57 -7.34 -10.94
CA MET A 142 -10.07 -6.37 -9.95
C MET A 142 -10.21 -6.99 -8.57
N GLY A 143 -9.82 -6.24 -7.54
CA GLY A 143 -10.18 -6.51 -6.15
C GLY A 143 -11.69 -6.39 -5.90
N LYS A 144 -12.16 -6.98 -4.79
CA LYS A 144 -13.61 -7.02 -4.46
C LYS A 144 -13.90 -6.63 -3.01
N LYS A 145 -12.88 -6.28 -2.22
CA LYS A 145 -13.03 -6.04 -0.78
C LYS A 145 -12.20 -4.81 -0.40
N ILE A 146 -12.71 -4.04 0.55
CA ILE A 146 -12.01 -2.94 1.21
C ILE A 146 -11.91 -3.31 2.69
N PRO A 147 -10.96 -4.16 3.08
CA PRO A 147 -10.76 -4.48 4.49
C PRO A 147 -10.11 -3.31 5.24
N THR A 148 -10.30 -3.26 6.55
CA THR A 148 -9.54 -2.43 7.46
C THR A 148 -8.77 -3.29 8.43
N PHE A 149 -7.70 -2.76 9.02
CA PHE A 149 -6.97 -3.43 10.08
C PHE A 149 -6.79 -2.51 11.29
N ARG A 150 -6.71 -3.11 12.46
CA ARG A 150 -6.45 -2.37 13.70
C ARG A 150 -5.00 -2.49 14.10
N TYR A 151 -4.35 -1.34 14.25
CA TYR A 151 -2.97 -1.27 14.70
C TYR A 151 -2.77 -0.07 15.63
N MET A 152 -2.14 -0.27 16.79
CA MET A 152 -1.91 0.76 17.80
C MET A 152 -3.15 1.59 18.16
N GLY A 153 -4.32 0.97 18.06
CA GLY A 153 -5.60 1.58 18.38
C GLY A 153 -6.22 2.42 17.25
N PHE A 154 -5.59 2.51 16.08
CA PHE A 154 -6.17 3.04 14.87
C PHE A 154 -6.85 1.95 14.04
N ASN A 155 -7.93 2.29 13.38
CA ASN A 155 -8.53 1.49 12.34
C ASN A 155 -8.08 2.06 10.98
N ILE A 156 -7.37 1.27 10.18
CA ILE A 156 -6.63 1.75 9.01
C ILE A 156 -7.20 1.06 7.75
N ALA A 157 -7.54 1.85 6.74
CA ALA A 157 -7.86 1.35 5.40
C ALA A 157 -6.67 1.61 4.45
N VAL A 158 -6.41 0.64 3.56
CA VAL A 158 -5.37 0.78 2.53
C VAL A 158 -6.02 0.84 1.16
N PHE A 159 -5.53 1.75 0.31
CA PHE A 159 -5.92 1.92 -1.08
C PHE A 159 -4.69 1.92 -1.98
N ILE A 160 -4.90 1.69 -3.28
CA ILE A 160 -3.82 1.74 -4.26
C ILE A 160 -4.17 2.75 -5.35
N CYS A 161 -3.40 3.84 -5.42
CA CYS A 161 -3.37 4.81 -6.51
C CYS A 161 -4.77 5.24 -6.99
N ASN A 162 -5.19 4.77 -8.16
CA ASN A 162 -6.45 5.12 -8.82
C ASN A 162 -7.72 4.84 -7.99
N ASP A 163 -7.62 4.02 -6.95
CA ASP A 163 -8.73 3.77 -6.04
C ASP A 163 -9.17 5.04 -5.30
N LEU A 164 -8.24 5.92 -4.95
CA LEU A 164 -8.54 7.15 -4.21
C LEU A 164 -9.29 8.19 -5.07
N TRP A 165 -9.14 8.14 -6.39
CA TRP A 165 -9.86 9.02 -7.32
C TRP A 165 -11.34 8.69 -7.46
N HIS A 166 -11.78 7.54 -6.94
CA HIS A 166 -13.18 7.12 -6.96
C HIS A 166 -13.80 7.30 -5.58
N PRO A 167 -14.58 8.37 -5.32
CA PRO A 167 -15.08 8.72 -4.00
C PRO A 167 -15.83 7.62 -3.26
N SER A 168 -16.41 6.67 -4.00
CA SER A 168 -17.11 5.52 -3.44
C SER A 168 -16.21 4.62 -2.58
N LEU A 169 -14.92 4.47 -2.93
CA LEU A 169 -14.03 3.58 -2.19
C LEU A 169 -13.58 4.19 -0.84
N PRO A 170 -13.05 5.44 -0.78
CA PRO A 170 -12.82 6.11 0.50
C PRO A 170 -14.08 6.19 1.37
N TYR A 171 -15.25 6.45 0.76
CA TYR A 171 -16.52 6.47 1.49
C TYR A 171 -16.79 5.14 2.19
N LEU A 172 -16.56 4.00 1.52
CA LEU A 172 -16.69 2.69 2.16
C LEU A 172 -15.69 2.49 3.31
N GLY A 173 -14.49 3.05 3.22
CA GLY A 173 -13.54 3.11 4.33
C GLY A 173 -14.09 3.90 5.53
N VAL A 174 -14.72 5.05 5.28
CA VAL A 174 -15.40 5.84 6.33
C VAL A 174 -16.54 5.06 6.97
N VAL A 175 -17.37 4.37 6.18
CA VAL A 175 -18.46 3.52 6.68
C VAL A 175 -17.92 2.42 7.61
N GLN A 176 -16.74 1.88 7.32
CA GLN A 176 -16.04 0.91 8.17
C GLN A 176 -15.31 1.56 9.36
N LYS A 177 -15.51 2.86 9.59
CA LYS A 177 -14.93 3.63 10.70
C LYS A 177 -13.39 3.63 10.66
N ALA A 178 -12.79 3.72 9.48
CA ALA A 178 -11.37 3.93 9.36
C ALA A 178 -10.99 5.31 9.91
N ASP A 179 -9.99 5.34 10.78
CA ASP A 179 -9.42 6.57 11.36
C ASP A 179 -8.33 7.16 10.42
N VAL A 180 -7.68 6.28 9.64
CA VAL A 180 -6.56 6.63 8.75
C VAL A 180 -6.72 5.92 7.42
N PHE A 181 -6.45 6.64 6.33
CA PHE A 181 -6.29 6.08 5.00
C PHE A 181 -4.81 6.08 4.62
N ILE A 182 -4.30 4.93 4.20
CA ILE A 182 -2.99 4.79 3.59
C ILE A 182 -3.21 4.53 2.11
N THR A 183 -2.69 5.43 1.27
CA THR A 183 -2.71 5.22 -0.19
C THR A 183 -1.29 5.07 -0.70
N ILE A 184 -0.99 3.89 -1.24
CA ILE A 184 0.27 3.65 -1.94
C ILE A 184 0.08 3.89 -3.44
N PHE A 185 1.04 4.54 -4.08
CA PHE A 185 0.95 4.82 -5.50
C PHE A 185 2.33 4.84 -6.16
N ASN A 186 2.32 4.64 -7.46
CA ASN A 186 3.45 4.88 -8.36
C ASN A 186 2.95 5.79 -9.47
N SER A 187 3.12 7.10 -9.27
CA SER A 187 2.64 8.12 -10.20
C SER A 187 3.68 8.31 -11.31
N SER A 188 3.40 7.75 -12.50
CA SER A 188 4.26 7.98 -13.67
C SER A 188 3.91 9.33 -14.30
N GLN A 189 4.91 10.18 -14.52
CA GLN A 189 4.78 11.31 -15.43
C GLN A 189 4.63 10.78 -16.85
N GLY A 190 3.41 10.83 -17.39
CA GLY A 190 3.19 10.57 -18.81
C GLY A 190 3.65 11.77 -19.63
N SER A 191 4.41 11.55 -20.67
CA SER A 191 4.79 12.57 -21.67
C SER A 191 3.63 12.91 -22.61
N MET A 192 2.46 13.22 -22.07
CA MET A 192 1.37 13.77 -22.87
C MET A 192 1.29 15.29 -22.66
N GLY A 193 2.25 16.00 -23.30
CA GLY A 193 2.29 17.47 -23.30
C GLY A 193 2.78 18.09 -21.97
N ASN A 194 3.40 19.25 -22.09
CA ASN A 194 3.97 20.01 -20.96
C ASN A 194 2.92 20.64 -20.01
N GLU A 195 1.66 20.19 -20.00
CA GLU A 195 0.59 20.96 -19.40
C GLU A 195 0.06 20.45 -18.06
N PHE A 196 0.33 19.20 -17.65
CA PHE A 196 -0.05 18.70 -16.32
C PHE A 196 0.98 17.71 -15.78
N SER A 197 1.65 18.05 -14.69
CA SER A 197 2.35 17.06 -13.90
C SER A 197 1.33 16.30 -13.04
N ASN A 198 1.51 14.99 -12.85
CA ASN A 198 0.68 14.23 -11.92
C ASN A 198 0.77 14.76 -10.48
N ILE A 199 1.84 15.47 -10.13
CA ILE A 199 2.03 16.08 -8.82
C ILE A 199 1.01 17.20 -8.61
N GLU A 200 0.82 18.08 -9.61
CA GLU A 200 -0.19 19.16 -9.54
C GLU A 200 -1.62 18.63 -9.40
N SER A 201 -1.91 17.44 -9.97
CA SER A 201 -3.21 16.80 -9.82
C SER A 201 -3.48 16.27 -8.41
N TRP A 202 -2.45 16.06 -7.59
CA TRP A 202 -2.59 15.60 -6.21
C TRP A 202 -2.65 16.75 -5.20
N GLU A 203 -2.34 17.97 -5.62
CA GLU A 203 -2.41 19.18 -4.81
C GLU A 203 -3.77 19.89 -4.86
N LEU A 204 -4.67 19.46 -5.74
CA LEU A 204 -6.05 19.96 -5.88
C LEU A 204 -7.02 19.18 -5.00
#